data_819a68b3f26fe266b7c60e4f88d0d08c
#
_entry.id   819a68b3f26fe266b7c60e4f88d0d08c
#
_cell.length_a   1.000
_cell.length_b   1.000
_cell.length_c   1.000
_cell.angle_alpha   90.00
_cell.angle_beta   90.00
_cell.angle_gamma   90.00
#
_symmetry.space_group_name_H-M   'P 1'
#
loop_
_entity.id
_entity.type
_entity.pdbx_description
1 polymer ?
#
loop_
_entity_poly.entity_id
_entity_poly.type
_entity_poly.pdbx_seq_one_letter_code
_entity_poly.pdbx_strand_id
1 'polypeptide(L)'
;MRTKPTVWLIVGVLAGVLGGTAGAVQAGVRINLSPSMPKGLYRLVQCDETAGRDAGVGDWVVIDTTEASSNPSVAFFRTQGWLSYSGRSDDLLMKTIVGVGGDEVTEKVGRLYVNGTPFTKNASRRQRTVGTLPLPSVELPQRINEGEVWLSSDHEKGIDSRYFGAVARSSIACKVEAAWTL
;
A
#
# COMPACT_ATOMS: atom_id res chain seq x y z
N MET A 1 -42.77 4.62 31.84
CA MET A 1 -41.32 4.79 32.04
C MET A 1 -40.84 5.97 31.20
N ARG A 2 -40.44 7.08 31.83
CA ARG A 2 -39.84 8.23 31.10
C ARG A 2 -38.36 7.97 30.88
N THR A 3 -37.97 7.75 29.64
CA THR A 3 -36.54 7.63 29.26
C THR A 3 -35.83 8.97 29.56
N LYS A 4 -34.70 8.90 30.25
CA LYS A 4 -33.95 10.10 30.63
C LYS A 4 -33.42 10.80 29.36
N PRO A 5 -33.47 12.15 29.26
CA PRO A 5 -33.01 12.90 28.09
C PRO A 5 -31.55 12.61 27.72
N THR A 6 -30.73 12.23 28.68
CA THR A 6 -29.33 11.82 28.49
C THR A 6 -29.18 10.59 27.58
N VAL A 7 -30.15 9.65 27.62
CA VAL A 7 -30.11 8.43 26.77
C VAL A 7 -30.31 8.81 25.31
N TRP A 8 -31.22 9.71 25.00
CA TRP A 8 -31.48 10.18 23.65
C TRP A 8 -30.32 10.97 23.08
N LEU A 9 -29.62 11.73 23.92
CA LEU A 9 -28.43 12.48 23.51
C LEU A 9 -27.27 11.54 23.16
N ILE A 10 -27.04 10.51 23.95
CA ILE A 10 -26.02 9.46 23.66
C ILE A 10 -26.35 8.71 22.36
N VAL A 11 -27.61 8.31 22.19
CA VAL A 11 -28.06 7.60 20.98
C VAL A 11 -27.88 8.51 19.74
N GLY A 12 -28.25 9.79 19.85
CA GLY A 12 -28.06 10.74 18.76
C GLY A 12 -26.59 10.97 18.38
N VAL A 13 -25.70 11.08 19.36
CA VAL A 13 -24.26 11.19 19.11
C VAL A 13 -23.70 9.93 18.47
N LEU A 14 -24.06 8.75 18.96
CA LEU A 14 -23.63 7.47 18.38
C LEU A 14 -24.15 7.30 16.96
N ALA A 15 -25.41 7.63 16.70
CA ALA A 15 -25.97 7.57 15.34
C ALA A 15 -25.27 8.57 14.39
N GLY A 16 -24.93 9.77 14.87
CA GLY A 16 -24.19 10.76 14.11
C GLY A 16 -22.76 10.30 13.78
N VAL A 17 -22.07 9.69 14.73
CA VAL A 17 -20.72 9.14 14.52
C VAL A 17 -20.76 7.96 13.55
N LEU A 18 -21.69 7.02 13.73
CA LEU A 18 -21.85 5.86 12.84
C LEU A 18 -22.26 6.28 11.41
N GLY A 19 -23.20 7.22 11.30
CA GLY A 19 -23.60 7.76 9.99
C GLY A 19 -22.50 8.54 9.30
N GLY A 20 -21.74 9.32 10.05
CA GLY A 20 -20.58 10.08 9.52
C GLY A 20 -19.45 9.15 9.05
N THR A 21 -19.15 8.10 9.81
CA THR A 21 -18.11 7.13 9.39
C THR A 21 -18.53 6.30 8.18
N ALA A 22 -19.79 5.87 8.09
CA ALA A 22 -20.30 5.17 6.92
C ALA A 22 -20.28 6.06 5.67
N GLY A 23 -20.67 7.32 5.79
CA GLY A 23 -20.58 8.31 4.70
C GLY A 23 -19.16 8.57 4.24
N ALA A 24 -18.21 8.69 5.16
CA ALA A 24 -16.79 8.87 4.84
C ALA A 24 -16.19 7.66 4.09
N VAL A 25 -16.54 6.45 4.51
CA VAL A 25 -16.10 5.22 3.81
C VAL A 25 -16.68 5.14 2.41
N GLN A 26 -17.95 5.49 2.22
CA GLN A 26 -18.59 5.55 0.89
C GLN A 26 -17.97 6.65 0.00
N ALA A 27 -17.53 7.75 0.59
CA ALA A 27 -16.78 8.82 -0.10
C ALA A 27 -15.32 8.45 -0.41
N GLY A 28 -14.91 7.18 -0.20
CA GLY A 28 -13.56 6.70 -0.48
C GLY A 28 -12.50 7.13 0.53
N VAL A 29 -12.91 7.67 1.69
CA VAL A 29 -11.94 8.05 2.74
C VAL A 29 -11.40 6.80 3.43
N ARG A 30 -10.08 6.76 3.64
CA ARG A 30 -9.37 5.69 4.33
C ARG A 30 -8.48 6.27 5.42
N ILE A 31 -8.34 5.54 6.52
CA ILE A 31 -7.43 5.90 7.62
C ILE A 31 -6.21 4.99 7.52
N ASN A 32 -5.02 5.57 7.42
CA ASN A 32 -3.78 4.84 7.54
C ASN A 32 -3.15 5.05 8.91
N LEU A 33 -3.03 3.98 9.67
CA LEU A 33 -2.35 3.93 10.96
C LEU A 33 -1.02 3.15 10.87
N SER A 34 -0.74 2.54 9.72
CA SER A 34 0.48 1.78 9.51
C SER A 34 1.68 2.71 9.26
N PRO A 35 2.90 2.30 9.62
CA PRO A 35 4.08 3.12 9.37
C PRO A 35 4.59 3.05 7.92
N SER A 36 3.97 2.25 7.06
CA SER A 36 4.41 2.07 5.68
C SER A 36 4.17 3.29 4.78
N MET A 37 3.27 4.18 5.18
CA MET A 37 2.97 5.48 4.59
C MET A 37 2.75 6.48 5.73
N PRO A 38 2.82 7.79 5.50
CA PRO A 38 2.49 8.77 6.53
C PRO A 38 1.13 8.45 7.17
N LYS A 39 1.05 8.53 8.49
CA LYS A 39 -0.22 8.28 9.19
C LYS A 39 -1.20 9.41 8.89
N GLY A 40 -2.47 9.09 8.65
CA GLY A 40 -3.44 10.12 8.35
C GLY A 40 -4.70 9.63 7.66
N LEU A 41 -5.42 10.60 7.11
CA LEU A 41 -6.62 10.40 6.30
C LEU A 41 -6.24 10.50 4.82
N TYR A 42 -6.75 9.58 4.05
CA TYR A 42 -6.50 9.44 2.62
C TYR A 42 -7.82 9.36 1.88
N ARG A 43 -7.85 9.85 0.66
CA ARG A 43 -8.98 9.74 -0.25
C ARG A 43 -8.57 8.93 -1.48
N LEU A 44 -9.39 7.93 -1.82
CA LEU A 44 -9.29 7.22 -3.09
C LEU A 44 -9.86 8.15 -4.17
N VAL A 45 -9.08 8.47 -5.19
CA VAL A 45 -9.46 9.49 -6.18
C VAL A 45 -9.78 8.91 -7.55
N GLN A 46 -9.10 7.87 -7.97
CA GLN A 46 -9.31 7.23 -9.25
C GLN A 46 -9.28 5.72 -9.02
N CYS A 47 -10.45 5.06 -9.14
CA CYS A 47 -10.63 3.64 -8.84
C CYS A 47 -11.29 2.90 -10.02
N ASP A 48 -10.95 3.28 -11.22
CA ASP A 48 -11.39 2.63 -12.45
C ASP A 48 -10.23 1.89 -13.12
N GLU A 49 -10.51 1.23 -14.22
CA GLU A 49 -9.53 0.49 -15.02
C GLU A 49 -8.38 1.34 -15.56
N THR A 50 -8.49 2.66 -15.49
CA THR A 50 -7.45 3.58 -15.94
C THR A 50 -6.44 3.92 -14.83
N ALA A 51 -6.76 3.67 -13.57
CA ALA A 51 -5.92 4.02 -12.41
C ALA A 51 -4.49 3.50 -12.56
N GLY A 52 -4.32 2.24 -12.97
CA GLY A 52 -3.01 1.65 -13.19
C GLY A 52 -2.27 2.24 -14.39
N ARG A 53 -2.98 2.56 -15.47
CA ARG A 53 -2.39 3.14 -16.68
C ARG A 53 -1.88 4.56 -16.41
N ASP A 54 -2.65 5.36 -15.68
CA ASP A 54 -2.39 6.78 -15.46
C ASP A 54 -1.49 7.04 -14.25
N ALA A 55 -1.19 6.02 -13.45
CA ALA A 55 -0.32 6.14 -12.30
C ALA A 55 1.17 6.24 -12.72
N GLY A 56 1.91 7.16 -12.09
CA GLY A 56 3.31 7.45 -12.36
C GLY A 56 4.19 7.44 -11.11
N VAL A 57 5.48 7.67 -11.30
CA VAL A 57 6.44 7.79 -10.20
C VAL A 57 6.03 8.93 -9.26
N GLY A 58 6.01 8.66 -7.96
CA GLY A 58 5.59 9.58 -6.92
C GLY A 58 4.13 9.43 -6.52
N ASP A 59 3.29 8.79 -7.35
CA ASP A 59 1.89 8.57 -7.00
C ASP A 59 1.76 7.56 -5.85
N TRP A 60 0.82 7.83 -4.98
CA TRP A 60 0.35 6.87 -3.99
C TRP A 60 -0.79 6.06 -4.58
N VAL A 61 -0.68 4.74 -4.44
CA VAL A 61 -1.62 3.81 -5.04
C VAL A 61 -2.05 2.74 -4.03
N VAL A 62 -3.23 2.22 -4.25
CA VAL A 62 -3.73 1.01 -3.60
C VAL A 62 -3.59 -0.14 -4.57
N ILE A 63 -2.90 -1.18 -4.15
CA ILE A 63 -2.72 -2.42 -4.90
C ILE A 63 -3.70 -3.46 -4.39
N ASP A 64 -4.42 -4.11 -5.30
CA ASP A 64 -5.12 -5.34 -5.01
C ASP A 64 -4.11 -6.50 -5.01
N THR A 65 -3.85 -7.04 -3.83
CA THR A 65 -2.86 -8.12 -3.68
C THR A 65 -3.38 -9.45 -4.22
N THR A 66 -4.68 -9.59 -4.49
CA THR A 66 -5.25 -10.75 -5.17
C THR A 66 -4.83 -10.73 -6.63
N GLU A 67 -5.03 -9.62 -7.32
CA GLU A 67 -4.59 -9.41 -8.70
C GLU A 67 -3.06 -9.49 -8.81
N ALA A 68 -2.33 -8.91 -7.85
CA ALA A 68 -0.88 -8.97 -7.81
C ALA A 68 -0.32 -10.36 -7.47
N SER A 69 -1.14 -11.33 -7.07
CA SER A 69 -0.69 -12.67 -6.66
C SER A 69 -0.24 -13.58 -7.82
N SER A 70 -0.34 -13.13 -9.06
CA SER A 70 0.42 -13.69 -10.18
C SER A 70 1.93 -13.61 -9.95
N ASN A 71 2.41 -12.66 -9.14
CA ASN A 71 3.76 -12.61 -8.63
C ASN A 71 3.91 -13.60 -7.46
N PRO A 72 4.77 -14.63 -7.56
CA PRO A 72 4.91 -15.68 -6.53
C PRO A 72 5.30 -15.13 -5.15
N SER A 73 6.08 -14.05 -5.10
CA SER A 73 6.48 -13.45 -3.84
C SER A 73 5.33 -12.71 -3.17
N VAL A 74 4.45 -12.05 -3.93
CA VAL A 74 3.20 -11.47 -3.40
C VAL A 74 2.31 -12.58 -2.85
N ALA A 75 2.13 -13.67 -3.61
CA ALA A 75 1.38 -14.83 -3.16
C ALA A 75 1.94 -15.43 -1.85
N PHE A 76 3.28 -15.52 -1.73
CA PHE A 76 3.94 -15.94 -0.49
C PHE A 76 3.53 -15.05 0.69
N PHE A 77 3.64 -13.72 0.58
CA PHE A 77 3.29 -12.81 1.68
C PHE A 77 1.80 -12.84 2.03
N ARG A 78 0.93 -13.05 1.04
CA ARG A 78 -0.50 -13.26 1.28
C ARG A 78 -0.77 -14.51 2.10
N THR A 79 -0.16 -15.64 1.75
CA THR A 79 -0.33 -16.90 2.49
C THR A 79 0.17 -16.82 3.93
N GLN A 80 1.14 -15.94 4.21
CA GLN A 80 1.59 -15.65 5.58
C GLN A 80 0.67 -14.67 6.33
N GLY A 81 -0.36 -14.11 5.68
CA GLY A 81 -1.24 -13.10 6.27
C GLY A 81 -0.57 -11.74 6.49
N TRP A 82 0.57 -11.47 5.84
CA TRP A 82 1.37 -10.27 6.11
C TRP A 82 1.02 -9.08 5.22
N LEU A 83 0.22 -9.28 4.17
CA LEU A 83 -0.31 -8.22 3.32
C LEU A 83 -1.73 -7.82 3.68
N SER A 84 -2.34 -8.51 4.65
CA SER A 84 -3.66 -8.18 5.16
C SER A 84 -3.54 -7.26 6.37
N TYR A 85 -4.09 -6.06 6.28
CA TYR A 85 -4.26 -5.18 7.44
C TYR A 85 -5.56 -5.56 8.15
N SER A 86 -5.48 -6.07 9.38
CA SER A 86 -6.61 -6.35 10.28
C SER A 86 -7.43 -7.64 10.07
N GLY A 87 -6.95 -8.64 9.32
CA GLY A 87 -7.72 -9.90 9.15
C GLY A 87 -9.06 -9.74 8.43
N ARG A 88 -9.31 -8.60 7.82
CA ARG A 88 -10.41 -8.34 6.90
C ARG A 88 -9.98 -8.67 5.48
N SER A 89 -10.94 -9.09 4.68
CA SER A 89 -10.82 -9.52 3.28
C SER A 89 -10.37 -8.41 2.30
N ASP A 90 -9.98 -7.25 2.79
CA ASP A 90 -9.52 -6.17 1.95
C ASP A 90 -8.03 -6.40 1.68
N ASP A 91 -7.75 -7.21 0.68
CA ASP A 91 -6.41 -7.53 0.17
C ASP A 91 -5.72 -6.31 -0.47
N LEU A 92 -5.92 -5.14 0.12
CA LEU A 92 -5.46 -3.85 -0.38
C LEU A 92 -4.19 -3.38 0.33
N LEU A 93 -3.20 -3.00 -0.45
CA LEU A 93 -1.90 -2.55 0.03
C LEU A 93 -1.58 -1.14 -0.51
N MET A 94 -1.46 -0.13 0.35
CA MET A 94 -1.11 1.22 -0.06
C MET A 94 0.40 1.42 -0.13
N LYS A 95 0.91 1.91 -1.27
CA LYS A 95 2.33 2.12 -1.56
C LYS A 95 2.57 3.34 -2.45
N THR A 96 3.83 3.77 -2.53
CA THR A 96 4.31 4.77 -3.49
C THR A 96 4.92 4.07 -4.70
N ILE A 97 4.60 4.52 -5.90
CA ILE A 97 5.31 4.11 -7.13
C ILE A 97 6.66 4.84 -7.15
N VAL A 98 7.75 4.08 -7.27
CA VAL A 98 9.11 4.64 -7.32
C VAL A 98 9.85 4.29 -8.61
N GLY A 99 9.28 3.42 -9.43
CA GLY A 99 9.78 3.07 -10.75
C GLY A 99 8.68 2.53 -11.64
N VAL A 100 8.84 2.68 -12.94
CA VAL A 100 7.89 2.29 -13.98
C VAL A 100 8.59 1.52 -15.11
N GLY A 101 7.84 0.99 -16.04
CA GLY A 101 8.38 0.26 -17.20
C GLY A 101 9.53 1.02 -17.87
N GLY A 102 10.61 0.30 -18.18
CA GLY A 102 11.84 0.86 -18.73
C GLY A 102 12.89 1.30 -17.71
N ASP A 103 12.52 1.57 -16.45
CA ASP A 103 13.45 1.95 -15.39
C ASP A 103 14.32 0.75 -14.96
N GLU A 104 15.54 1.05 -14.50
CA GLU A 104 16.47 0.06 -13.95
C GLU A 104 16.57 0.18 -12.43
N VAL A 105 16.37 -0.92 -11.73
CA VAL A 105 16.56 -1.01 -10.27
C VAL A 105 17.90 -1.69 -9.99
N THR A 106 18.74 -1.01 -9.21
CA THR A 106 20.07 -1.48 -8.82
C THR A 106 20.26 -1.44 -7.31
N GLU A 107 21.25 -2.20 -6.82
CA GLU A 107 21.66 -2.15 -5.41
C GLU A 107 23.14 -1.75 -5.32
N LYS A 108 23.44 -0.75 -4.46
CA LYS A 108 24.79 -0.35 -4.10
C LYS A 108 24.89 -0.24 -2.59
N VAL A 109 25.82 -1.01 -2.00
CA VAL A 109 26.09 -0.98 -0.54
C VAL A 109 24.78 -1.13 0.28
N GLY A 110 23.93 -2.10 -0.10
CA GLY A 110 22.67 -2.40 0.59
C GLY A 110 21.56 -1.36 0.39
N ARG A 111 21.76 -0.36 -0.48
CA ARG A 111 20.74 0.63 -0.86
C ARG A 111 20.24 0.38 -2.26
N LEU A 112 18.95 0.57 -2.45
CA LEU A 112 18.31 0.44 -3.75
C LEU A 112 18.19 1.80 -4.46
N TYR A 113 18.37 1.76 -5.77
CA TYR A 113 18.34 2.92 -6.66
C TYR A 113 17.45 2.59 -7.85
N VAL A 114 16.70 3.59 -8.30
CA VAL A 114 16.00 3.57 -9.59
C VAL A 114 16.70 4.58 -10.49
N ASN A 115 17.21 4.13 -11.64
CA ASN A 115 18.01 4.96 -12.57
C ASN A 115 19.13 5.75 -11.89
N GLY A 116 19.80 5.12 -10.91
CA GLY A 116 20.90 5.74 -10.16
C GLY A 116 20.48 6.70 -9.04
N THR A 117 19.18 6.95 -8.85
CA THR A 117 18.65 7.79 -7.76
C THR A 117 18.11 6.93 -6.62
N PRO A 118 18.48 7.16 -5.36
CA PRO A 118 17.90 6.43 -4.23
C PRO A 118 16.42 6.80 -4.09
N PHE A 119 15.54 5.81 -4.03
CA PHE A 119 14.09 6.07 -4.07
C PHE A 119 13.45 6.27 -2.70
N THR A 120 14.11 5.93 -1.60
CA THR A 120 13.66 6.27 -0.25
C THR A 120 14.85 6.48 0.69
N LYS A 121 14.61 7.13 1.84
CA LYS A 121 15.63 7.28 2.90
C LYS A 121 16.04 5.93 3.50
N ASN A 122 15.13 4.95 3.45
CA ASN A 122 15.27 3.62 4.07
C ASN A 122 15.27 2.49 3.03
N ALA A 123 15.76 2.74 1.84
CA ALA A 123 15.71 1.85 0.68
C ALA A 123 16.57 0.57 0.81
N SER A 124 17.08 0.24 2.00
CA SER A 124 17.90 -0.96 2.18
C SER A 124 17.07 -2.24 2.20
N ARG A 125 17.55 -3.27 1.55
CA ARG A 125 17.11 -4.66 1.71
C ARG A 125 17.47 -5.12 3.12
N ARG A 126 16.49 -5.43 3.97
CA ARG A 126 16.84 -5.57 5.37
C ARG A 126 16.76 -6.95 5.94
N GLN A 127 15.79 -7.72 5.59
CA GLN A 127 15.63 -9.03 6.21
C GLN A 127 15.62 -10.12 5.16
N ARG A 128 16.45 -11.13 5.37
CA ARG A 128 16.41 -12.35 4.58
C ARG A 128 15.52 -13.40 5.21
N THR A 129 15.21 -13.25 6.50
CA THR A 129 14.39 -14.17 7.28
C THR A 129 13.53 -13.43 8.29
N VAL A 130 12.39 -14.01 8.64
CA VAL A 130 11.61 -13.69 9.84
C VAL A 130 11.59 -14.93 10.71
N GLY A 131 12.28 -14.88 11.85
CA GLY A 131 12.63 -16.09 12.60
C GLY A 131 13.47 -17.02 11.73
N THR A 132 12.99 -18.23 11.50
CA THR A 132 13.63 -19.23 10.62
C THR A 132 13.08 -19.22 9.19
N LEU A 133 12.01 -18.47 8.92
CA LEU A 133 11.35 -18.44 7.61
C LEU A 133 12.13 -17.54 6.65
N PRO A 134 12.67 -18.06 5.52
CA PRO A 134 13.33 -17.24 4.52
C PRO A 134 12.31 -16.35 3.80
N LEU A 135 12.68 -15.10 3.57
CA LEU A 135 11.88 -14.15 2.79
C LEU A 135 12.25 -14.22 1.31
N PRO A 136 11.27 -13.98 0.41
CA PRO A 136 11.56 -13.78 -0.98
C PRO A 136 12.60 -12.69 -1.19
N SER A 137 13.42 -12.84 -2.19
CA SER A 137 14.42 -11.84 -2.57
C SER A 137 14.39 -11.62 -4.08
N VAL A 138 14.60 -10.37 -4.48
CA VAL A 138 14.69 -9.99 -5.88
C VAL A 138 16.13 -10.02 -6.32
N GLU A 139 16.39 -10.59 -7.49
CA GLU A 139 17.70 -10.50 -8.16
C GLU A 139 17.85 -9.11 -8.78
N LEU A 140 19.00 -8.48 -8.54
CA LEU A 140 19.34 -7.16 -9.05
C LEU A 140 20.71 -7.20 -9.77
N PRO A 141 20.92 -6.40 -10.81
CA PRO A 141 20.00 -5.38 -11.33
C PRO A 141 18.76 -5.97 -12.00
N GLN A 142 17.64 -5.24 -11.93
CA GLN A 142 16.41 -5.62 -12.62
C GLN A 142 15.89 -4.44 -13.44
N ARG A 143 15.56 -4.67 -14.71
CA ARG A 143 14.80 -3.73 -15.53
C ARG A 143 13.32 -4.00 -15.33
N ILE A 144 12.54 -2.93 -15.06
CA ILE A 144 11.10 -3.01 -14.91
C ILE A 144 10.50 -3.22 -16.31
N ASN A 145 9.67 -4.25 -16.48
CA ASN A 145 9.02 -4.51 -17.78
C ASN A 145 7.94 -3.45 -18.06
N GLU A 146 7.64 -3.25 -19.35
CA GLU A 146 6.48 -2.44 -19.73
C GLU A 146 5.21 -3.02 -19.10
N GLY A 147 4.36 -2.13 -18.57
CA GLY A 147 3.14 -2.56 -17.88
C GLY A 147 3.34 -2.97 -16.41
N GLU A 148 4.55 -2.82 -15.85
CA GLU A 148 4.85 -3.05 -14.45
C GLU A 148 5.24 -1.76 -13.71
N VAL A 149 5.19 -1.82 -12.39
CA VAL A 149 5.62 -0.75 -11.48
C VAL A 149 6.44 -1.31 -10.33
N TRP A 150 7.36 -0.50 -9.81
CA TRP A 150 8.10 -0.77 -8.60
C TRP A 150 7.53 0.04 -7.45
N LEU A 151 7.17 -0.64 -6.38
CA LEU A 151 6.48 -0.07 -5.23
C LEU A 151 7.41 0.04 -4.03
N SER A 152 7.26 1.11 -3.27
CA SER A 152 8.01 1.31 -2.03
C SER A 152 7.12 1.78 -0.88
N SER A 153 7.58 1.51 0.32
CA SER A 153 7.08 2.10 1.55
C SER A 153 8.18 2.89 2.25
N ASP A 154 7.81 3.91 3.00
CA ASP A 154 8.78 4.72 3.75
C ASP A 154 9.35 3.98 4.97
N HIS A 155 8.73 2.88 5.36
CA HIS A 155 9.14 2.10 6.52
C HIS A 155 10.15 1.02 6.14
N GLU A 156 11.25 0.94 6.90
CA GLU A 156 12.33 -0.02 6.64
C GLU A 156 11.89 -1.49 6.68
N LYS A 157 10.91 -1.83 7.53
CA LYS A 157 10.33 -3.18 7.65
C LYS A 157 9.09 -3.36 6.76
N GLY A 158 8.79 -2.40 5.87
CA GLY A 158 7.65 -2.51 4.97
C GLY A 158 7.85 -3.61 3.95
N ILE A 159 6.80 -4.37 3.70
CA ILE A 159 6.76 -5.35 2.61
C ILE A 159 6.38 -4.60 1.34
N ASP A 160 7.27 -4.58 0.36
CA ASP A 160 7.13 -3.89 -0.92
C ASP A 160 8.02 -4.53 -1.98
N SER A 161 8.23 -3.87 -3.10
CA SER A 161 9.00 -4.41 -4.21
C SER A 161 10.46 -4.76 -3.89
N ARG A 162 10.97 -4.35 -2.73
CA ARG A 162 12.27 -4.84 -2.23
C ARG A 162 12.30 -6.36 -2.06
N TYR A 163 11.14 -6.96 -1.86
CA TYR A 163 10.98 -8.39 -1.63
C TYR A 163 10.32 -9.11 -2.80
N PHE A 164 9.34 -8.48 -3.45
CA PHE A 164 8.58 -9.15 -4.49
C PHE A 164 8.86 -8.63 -5.92
N GLY A 165 9.71 -7.61 -6.06
CA GLY A 165 10.02 -7.04 -7.38
C GLY A 165 8.90 -6.18 -7.94
N ALA A 166 8.92 -5.99 -9.25
CA ALA A 166 7.86 -5.27 -9.95
C ALA A 166 6.54 -6.04 -9.93
N VAL A 167 5.43 -5.33 -9.96
CA VAL A 167 4.08 -5.87 -10.06
C VAL A 167 3.36 -5.24 -11.25
N ALA A 168 2.39 -5.97 -11.79
CA ALA A 168 1.61 -5.50 -12.92
C ALA A 168 0.82 -4.21 -12.57
N ARG A 169 0.77 -3.25 -13.47
CA ARG A 169 -0.04 -2.04 -13.32
C ARG A 169 -1.52 -2.34 -13.18
N SER A 170 -1.99 -3.45 -13.77
CA SER A 170 -3.39 -3.91 -13.63
C SER A 170 -3.78 -4.23 -12.20
N SER A 171 -2.81 -4.49 -11.31
CA SER A 171 -3.08 -4.70 -9.88
C SER A 171 -3.32 -3.40 -9.10
N ILE A 172 -3.14 -2.23 -9.71
CA ILE A 172 -3.46 -0.93 -9.10
C ILE A 172 -4.97 -0.75 -9.12
N ALA A 173 -5.59 -0.83 -7.95
CA ALA A 173 -7.03 -0.66 -7.79
C ALA A 173 -7.44 0.81 -7.75
N CYS A 174 -6.64 1.67 -7.11
CA CYS A 174 -6.94 3.11 -6.99
C CYS A 174 -5.67 3.94 -6.90
N LYS A 175 -5.76 5.19 -7.36
CA LYS A 175 -4.85 6.27 -6.94
C LYS A 175 -5.34 6.87 -5.63
N VAL A 176 -4.42 7.44 -4.86
CA VAL A 176 -4.69 7.93 -3.51
C VAL A 176 -4.10 9.31 -3.32
N GLU A 177 -4.84 10.18 -2.65
CA GLU A 177 -4.37 11.48 -2.19
C GLU A 177 -4.45 11.60 -0.68
N ALA A 178 -3.49 12.29 -0.06
CA ALA A 178 -3.60 12.64 1.34
C ALA A 178 -4.65 13.73 1.51
N ALA A 179 -5.66 13.46 2.34
CA ALA A 179 -6.58 14.49 2.80
C ALA A 179 -5.98 15.21 4.02
N TRP A 180 -5.28 14.48 4.88
CA TRP A 180 -4.55 15.00 6.03
C TRP A 180 -3.53 13.97 6.53
N THR A 181 -2.30 14.40 6.85
CA THR A 181 -1.23 13.53 7.39
C THR A 181 -0.59 14.16 8.62
N LEU A 182 -0.06 13.28 9.50
CA LEU A 182 0.70 13.65 10.71
C LEU A 182 2.18 13.83 10.38
#